data_61b698794b6552f6576607bdcb46b94a
#
_entry.id   61b698794b6552f6576607bdcb46b94a
#
_cell.length_a   1.000
_cell.length_b   1.000
_cell.length_c   1.000
_cell.angle_alpha   90.00
_cell.angle_beta   90.00
_cell.angle_gamma   90.00
#
_symmetry.space_group_name_H-M   'P 1'
#
loop_
_entity.id
_entity.type
_entity.pdbx_description
1 polymer ?
#
loop_
_entity_poly.entity_id
_entity_poly.type
_entity_poly.pdbx_seq_one_letter_code
_entity_poly.pdbx_strand_id
1 'polypeptide(L)'
;QTGRGNVLVVNSRIKTVSESPIPTDGIPNVTILDGKGKFLMPGLIDAHWHAYMSCNTMMDLLTADTAYTQFKAGQEARATLLRGFTTIRDAGGPVFGLKRAIDEGILSGPRIYPSGSLISQTGGHGDFRAVYNEPRPFDCCGLTHTEEMGAAIIADGIDAVTVAARNNLRLGASQIKLMTGGGVASLYDRLEDTQFFEEEIHAAVKAAEDAGTYVMVHVYVPRAIQRAIHAGVKSIEHGHLIDEPTMQLIAEKEIWLSMQPFTLGDNQFPTKEQQ
;
A
#
# COMPACT_ATOMS: atom_id res chain seq x y z
N GLN A 1 -17.79 14.74 19.66
CA GLN A 1 -18.27 14.83 21.05
C GLN A 1 -17.63 13.73 21.86
N THR A 2 -16.97 14.06 22.96
CA THR A 2 -16.48 13.11 23.95
C THR A 2 -17.48 13.14 25.13
N GLY A 3 -18.06 12.00 25.45
CA GLY A 3 -19.02 11.86 26.55
C GLY A 3 -19.08 10.42 27.02
N ARG A 4 -19.64 10.19 28.23
CA ARG A 4 -19.99 8.84 28.66
C ARG A 4 -21.31 8.43 28.01
N GLY A 5 -21.39 7.21 27.51
CA GLY A 5 -22.63 6.77 26.84
C GLY A 5 -22.65 5.27 26.59
N ASN A 6 -23.81 4.84 26.14
CA ASN A 6 -24.08 3.49 25.70
C ASN A 6 -24.31 3.50 24.18
N VAL A 7 -23.86 2.48 23.48
CA VAL A 7 -23.99 2.36 22.04
C VAL A 7 -24.65 1.02 21.70
N LEU A 8 -25.73 1.07 20.94
CA LEU A 8 -26.37 -0.12 20.37
C LEU A 8 -25.95 -0.26 18.91
N VAL A 9 -25.39 -1.41 18.58
CA VAL A 9 -25.05 -1.79 17.20
C VAL A 9 -26.00 -2.90 16.75
N VAL A 10 -26.61 -2.72 15.58
CA VAL A 10 -27.48 -3.72 14.95
C VAL A 10 -27.08 -3.85 13.49
N ASN A 11 -26.85 -5.08 13.02
CA ASN A 11 -26.44 -5.36 11.64
C ASN A 11 -25.22 -4.53 11.21
N SER A 12 -24.18 -4.51 12.06
CA SER A 12 -22.94 -3.78 11.84
C SER A 12 -23.07 -2.25 11.67
N ARG A 13 -24.18 -1.68 12.13
CA ARG A 13 -24.43 -0.23 12.13
C ARG A 13 -24.79 0.28 13.51
N ILE A 14 -24.27 1.46 13.87
CA ILE A 14 -24.67 2.16 15.08
C ILE A 14 -26.14 2.56 14.93
N LYS A 15 -27.02 1.98 15.76
CA LYS A 15 -28.44 2.27 15.77
C LYS A 15 -28.80 3.38 16.75
N THR A 16 -28.14 3.37 17.93
CA THR A 16 -28.48 4.32 19.01
C THR A 16 -27.20 4.66 19.77
N VAL A 17 -27.06 5.94 20.12
CA VAL A 17 -26.08 6.44 21.10
C VAL A 17 -26.88 7.15 22.19
N SER A 18 -26.67 6.81 23.47
CA SER A 18 -27.43 7.34 24.57
C SER A 18 -26.58 7.50 25.83
N GLU A 19 -26.76 8.58 26.56
CA GLU A 19 -26.15 8.76 27.88
C GLU A 19 -26.84 7.85 28.94
N SER A 20 -28.10 7.55 28.75
CA SER A 20 -28.87 6.61 29.59
C SER A 20 -28.68 5.17 29.11
N PRO A 21 -28.89 4.17 30.00
CA PRO A 21 -28.91 2.77 29.61
C PRO A 21 -29.91 2.52 28.48
N ILE A 22 -29.50 1.73 27.47
CA ILE A 22 -30.37 1.35 26.37
C ILE A 22 -31.07 0.06 26.77
N PRO A 23 -32.43 0.04 26.81
CA PRO A 23 -33.17 -1.19 27.12
C PRO A 23 -32.83 -2.28 26.09
N THR A 24 -32.51 -3.45 26.58
CA THR A 24 -32.19 -4.63 25.74
C THR A 24 -33.25 -5.73 25.87
N ASP A 25 -34.26 -5.51 26.72
CA ASP A 25 -35.37 -6.43 26.90
C ASP A 25 -36.14 -6.59 25.58
N GLY A 26 -36.34 -7.81 25.16
CA GLY A 26 -37.01 -8.11 23.90
C GLY A 26 -36.15 -8.05 22.65
N ILE A 27 -34.83 -7.75 22.74
CA ILE A 27 -33.90 -7.86 21.62
C ILE A 27 -33.24 -9.26 21.67
N PRO A 28 -33.50 -10.15 20.72
CA PRO A 28 -32.92 -11.48 20.74
C PRO A 28 -31.38 -11.41 20.47
N ASN A 29 -30.65 -12.31 21.12
CA ASN A 29 -29.18 -12.51 20.91
C ASN A 29 -28.35 -11.26 21.18
N VAL A 30 -28.68 -10.46 22.19
CA VAL A 30 -27.85 -9.30 22.57
C VAL A 30 -26.58 -9.76 23.29
N THR A 31 -25.45 -9.25 22.83
CA THR A 31 -24.17 -9.33 23.56
C THR A 31 -23.88 -7.98 24.21
N ILE A 32 -23.72 -7.95 25.53
CA ILE A 32 -23.38 -6.74 26.27
C ILE A 32 -21.88 -6.74 26.53
N LEU A 33 -21.19 -5.68 26.07
CA LEU A 33 -19.77 -5.45 26.31
C LEU A 33 -19.61 -4.33 27.36
N ASP A 34 -18.92 -4.61 28.46
CA ASP A 34 -18.60 -3.59 29.47
C ASP A 34 -17.46 -2.69 28.95
N GLY A 35 -17.82 -1.46 28.64
CA GLY A 35 -16.89 -0.42 28.17
C GLY A 35 -16.30 0.47 29.25
N LYS A 36 -16.50 0.19 30.56
CA LYS A 36 -16.00 1.02 31.65
C LYS A 36 -14.47 1.23 31.55
N GLY A 37 -14.05 2.50 31.61
CA GLY A 37 -12.65 2.88 31.48
C GLY A 37 -12.07 2.76 30.05
N LYS A 38 -12.90 2.50 29.06
CA LYS A 38 -12.50 2.39 27.64
C LYS A 38 -13.12 3.49 26.81
N PHE A 39 -12.49 3.74 25.65
CA PHE A 39 -13.00 4.64 24.64
C PHE A 39 -13.49 3.83 23.43
N LEU A 40 -14.67 4.17 22.93
CA LEU A 40 -15.14 3.71 21.64
C LEU A 40 -14.79 4.77 20.59
N MET A 41 -14.07 4.36 19.57
CA MET A 41 -13.63 5.23 18.48
C MET A 41 -13.83 4.51 17.12
N PRO A 42 -13.88 5.24 16.00
CA PRO A 42 -13.76 4.61 14.69
C PRO A 42 -12.47 3.78 14.59
N GLY A 43 -12.52 2.68 13.87
CA GLY A 43 -11.31 1.92 13.59
C GLY A 43 -10.27 2.77 12.88
N LEU A 44 -8.99 2.55 13.18
CA LEU A 44 -7.89 3.24 12.53
C LEU A 44 -7.80 2.81 11.07
N ILE A 45 -7.27 3.73 10.25
CA ILE A 45 -7.00 3.51 8.83
C ILE A 45 -5.49 3.67 8.63
N ASP A 46 -4.84 2.66 8.07
CA ASP A 46 -3.48 2.77 7.57
C ASP A 46 -3.51 3.03 6.07
N ALA A 47 -3.02 4.19 5.65
CA ALA A 47 -3.06 4.62 4.26
C ALA A 47 -1.85 4.14 3.43
N HIS A 48 -0.85 3.53 4.07
CA HIS A 48 0.34 3.01 3.40
C HIS A 48 0.88 1.76 4.12
N TRP A 49 0.27 0.64 3.86
CA TRP A 49 0.68 -0.64 4.41
C TRP A 49 1.16 -1.59 3.32
N HIS A 50 2.03 -2.51 3.68
CA HIS A 50 2.46 -3.62 2.85
C HIS A 50 2.21 -4.91 3.60
N ALA A 51 1.02 -5.48 3.47
CA ALA A 51 0.59 -6.69 4.18
C ALA A 51 1.58 -7.84 4.05
N TYR A 52 2.18 -7.95 2.87
CA TYR A 52 3.10 -9.00 2.53
C TYR A 52 4.54 -8.71 2.97
N MET A 53 5.01 -7.44 2.82
CA MET A 53 6.39 -7.07 3.13
C MET A 53 6.62 -6.81 4.62
N SER A 54 5.61 -6.33 5.36
CA SER A 54 5.75 -5.96 6.76
C SER A 54 6.10 -7.13 7.69
N CYS A 55 5.82 -8.36 7.30
CA CYS A 55 6.02 -9.56 8.11
C CYS A 55 7.07 -10.54 7.54
N ASN A 56 7.58 -10.28 6.35
CA ASN A 56 8.60 -11.09 5.69
C ASN A 56 9.92 -10.33 5.64
N THR A 57 11.02 -11.03 5.85
CA THR A 57 12.35 -10.45 5.62
C THR A 57 12.62 -10.33 4.12
N MET A 58 13.57 -9.50 3.71
CA MET A 58 13.99 -9.45 2.31
C MET A 58 14.43 -10.83 1.79
N MET A 59 15.09 -11.62 2.63
CA MET A 59 15.48 -12.97 2.26
C MET A 59 14.25 -13.87 2.03
N ASP A 60 13.22 -13.78 2.87
CA ASP A 60 11.96 -14.51 2.65
C ASP A 60 11.33 -14.12 1.30
N LEU A 61 11.30 -12.81 0.99
CA LEU A 61 10.71 -12.30 -0.26
C LEU A 61 11.46 -12.80 -1.51
N LEU A 62 12.76 -13.03 -1.39
CA LEU A 62 13.61 -13.46 -2.52
C LEU A 62 13.67 -14.98 -2.70
N THR A 63 13.48 -15.76 -1.63
CA THR A 63 13.84 -17.19 -1.65
C THR A 63 12.83 -18.14 -1.02
N ALA A 64 11.86 -17.65 -0.23
CA ALA A 64 10.95 -18.53 0.47
C ALA A 64 9.79 -19.00 -0.43
N ASP A 65 9.21 -20.12 -0.07
CA ASP A 65 7.98 -20.63 -0.68
C ASP A 65 6.84 -19.59 -0.54
N THR A 66 6.11 -19.38 -1.63
CA THR A 66 5.03 -18.38 -1.69
C THR A 66 3.93 -18.65 -0.67
N ALA A 67 3.58 -19.92 -0.42
CA ALA A 67 2.56 -20.24 0.58
C ALA A 67 3.02 -19.89 2.00
N TYR A 68 4.30 -20.12 2.33
CA TYR A 68 4.87 -19.73 3.62
C TYR A 68 4.73 -18.21 3.87
N THR A 69 5.11 -17.39 2.90
CA THR A 69 5.03 -15.93 3.02
C THR A 69 3.59 -15.44 3.10
N GLN A 70 2.65 -16.09 2.41
CA GLN A 70 1.21 -15.80 2.50
C GLN A 70 0.62 -16.16 3.86
N PHE A 71 1.03 -17.25 4.50
CA PHE A 71 0.60 -17.59 5.86
C PHE A 71 1.07 -16.55 6.87
N LYS A 72 2.30 -16.05 6.75
CA LYS A 72 2.80 -14.93 7.58
C LYS A 72 1.96 -13.67 7.37
N ALA A 73 1.64 -13.32 6.13
CA ALA A 73 0.79 -12.18 5.81
C ALA A 73 -0.62 -12.32 6.43
N GLY A 74 -1.19 -13.53 6.43
CA GLY A 74 -2.47 -13.80 7.11
C GLY A 74 -2.40 -13.59 8.62
N GLN A 75 -1.32 -14.03 9.27
CA GLN A 75 -1.08 -13.80 10.69
C GLN A 75 -0.91 -12.31 11.00
N GLU A 76 -0.17 -11.59 10.18
CA GLU A 76 0.05 -10.15 10.33
C GLU A 76 -1.24 -9.35 10.12
N ALA A 77 -2.07 -9.71 9.16
CA ALA A 77 -3.37 -9.09 8.96
C ALA A 77 -4.25 -9.16 10.22
N ARG A 78 -4.28 -10.33 10.89
CA ARG A 78 -4.98 -10.48 12.17
C ARG A 78 -4.35 -9.59 13.26
N ALA A 79 -3.04 -9.54 13.36
CA ALA A 79 -2.35 -8.71 14.33
C ALA A 79 -2.62 -7.21 14.09
N THR A 80 -2.65 -6.79 12.82
CA THR A 80 -2.99 -5.42 12.41
C THR A 80 -4.41 -5.03 12.83
N LEU A 81 -5.39 -5.91 12.62
CA LEU A 81 -6.76 -5.69 13.09
C LEU A 81 -6.82 -5.54 14.62
N LEU A 82 -6.07 -6.37 15.36
CA LEU A 82 -6.04 -6.33 16.83
C LEU A 82 -5.32 -5.09 17.38
N ARG A 83 -4.45 -4.45 16.59
CA ARG A 83 -3.88 -3.13 16.90
C ARG A 83 -4.86 -1.98 16.68
N GLY A 84 -6.05 -2.27 16.17
CA GLY A 84 -7.12 -1.28 15.96
C GLY A 84 -7.24 -0.75 14.54
N PHE A 85 -6.42 -1.21 13.60
CA PHE A 85 -6.54 -0.86 12.18
C PHE A 85 -7.61 -1.74 11.53
N THR A 86 -8.75 -1.15 11.23
CA THR A 86 -9.90 -1.86 10.63
C THR A 86 -9.94 -1.74 9.11
N THR A 87 -9.16 -0.83 8.56
CA THR A 87 -9.03 -0.59 7.12
C THR A 87 -7.59 -0.26 6.79
N ILE A 88 -7.09 -0.81 5.69
CA ILE A 88 -5.76 -0.51 5.18
C ILE A 88 -5.78 -0.28 3.66
N ARG A 89 -4.93 0.62 3.19
CA ARG A 89 -4.57 0.76 1.80
C ARG A 89 -3.22 0.08 1.59
N ASP A 90 -3.25 -1.07 0.91
CA ASP A 90 -2.02 -1.80 0.61
C ASP A 90 -1.30 -1.15 -0.57
N ALA A 91 -0.06 -0.78 -0.34
CA ALA A 91 0.77 -0.03 -1.27
C ALA A 91 1.69 -0.92 -2.14
N GLY A 92 1.44 -2.23 -2.15
CA GLY A 92 2.12 -3.15 -3.04
C GLY A 92 2.38 -4.52 -2.45
N GLY A 93 2.21 -5.52 -3.30
CA GLY A 93 2.44 -6.91 -2.98
C GLY A 93 1.30 -7.85 -3.43
N PRO A 94 1.48 -9.16 -3.30
CA PRO A 94 0.54 -10.19 -3.76
C PRO A 94 -0.62 -10.40 -2.78
N VAL A 95 -1.46 -9.39 -2.56
CA VAL A 95 -2.47 -9.37 -1.48
C VAL A 95 -3.89 -9.71 -1.91
N PHE A 96 -4.15 -9.96 -3.19
CA PHE A 96 -5.52 -10.27 -3.67
C PHE A 96 -6.10 -11.53 -3.01
N GLY A 97 -5.29 -12.58 -2.86
CA GLY A 97 -5.69 -13.80 -2.17
C GLY A 97 -5.98 -13.58 -0.67
N LEU A 98 -5.13 -12.82 0.00
CA LEU A 98 -5.34 -12.42 1.40
C LEU A 98 -6.62 -11.61 1.58
N LYS A 99 -6.82 -10.59 0.72
CA LYS A 99 -8.06 -9.81 0.71
C LYS A 99 -9.29 -10.70 0.57
N ARG A 100 -9.28 -11.59 -0.41
CA ARG A 100 -10.38 -12.51 -0.65
C ARG A 100 -10.66 -13.41 0.56
N ALA A 101 -9.62 -13.98 1.17
CA ALA A 101 -9.76 -14.83 2.34
C ALA A 101 -10.37 -14.07 3.56
N ILE A 102 -10.04 -12.78 3.71
CA ILE A 102 -10.63 -11.92 4.74
C ILE A 102 -12.07 -11.57 4.40
N ASP A 103 -12.36 -11.19 3.16
CA ASP A 103 -13.70 -10.81 2.71
C ASP A 103 -14.70 -11.99 2.81
N GLU A 104 -14.23 -13.21 2.55
CA GLU A 104 -15.01 -14.45 2.71
C GLU A 104 -15.08 -14.96 4.17
N GLY A 105 -14.40 -14.31 5.12
CA GLY A 105 -14.37 -14.71 6.53
C GLY A 105 -13.53 -15.95 6.85
N ILE A 106 -12.69 -16.40 5.92
CA ILE A 106 -11.72 -17.51 6.14
C ILE A 106 -10.63 -17.06 7.11
N LEU A 107 -10.16 -15.80 6.98
CA LEU A 107 -9.19 -15.19 7.86
C LEU A 107 -9.77 -13.93 8.52
N SER A 108 -9.28 -13.62 9.72
CA SER A 108 -9.55 -12.35 10.37
C SER A 108 -8.51 -11.31 9.98
N GLY A 109 -8.94 -10.14 9.57
CA GLY A 109 -8.05 -9.03 9.19
C GLY A 109 -8.82 -7.74 8.91
N PRO A 110 -8.11 -6.63 8.61
CA PRO A 110 -8.74 -5.38 8.22
C PRO A 110 -9.34 -5.46 6.80
N ARG A 111 -10.21 -4.52 6.46
CA ARG A 111 -10.59 -4.32 5.06
C ARG A 111 -9.38 -3.86 4.26
N ILE A 112 -9.07 -4.54 3.17
CA ILE A 112 -7.89 -4.27 2.32
C ILE A 112 -8.32 -3.57 1.02
N TYR A 113 -7.67 -2.44 0.71
CA TYR A 113 -7.70 -1.78 -0.58
C TYR A 113 -6.35 -2.02 -1.28
N PRO A 114 -6.25 -3.01 -2.17
CA PRO A 114 -4.99 -3.47 -2.73
C PRO A 114 -4.54 -2.65 -3.94
N SER A 115 -3.23 -2.46 -4.12
CA SER A 115 -2.66 -1.97 -5.38
C SER A 115 -2.15 -3.10 -6.29
N GLY A 116 -1.93 -4.29 -5.73
CA GLY A 116 -1.27 -5.38 -6.42
C GLY A 116 0.23 -5.19 -6.51
N SER A 117 0.87 -5.78 -7.51
CA SER A 117 2.31 -5.71 -7.69
C SER A 117 2.82 -4.26 -7.80
N LEU A 118 3.93 -3.96 -7.15
CA LEU A 118 4.67 -2.72 -7.37
C LEU A 118 5.09 -2.64 -8.84
N ILE A 119 4.87 -1.52 -9.51
CA ILE A 119 5.35 -1.30 -10.88
C ILE A 119 6.62 -0.46 -10.80
N SER A 120 7.73 -0.99 -11.28
CA SER A 120 9.04 -0.35 -11.27
C SER A 120 9.71 -0.45 -12.64
N GLN A 121 10.58 0.50 -12.93
CA GLN A 121 11.47 0.41 -14.09
C GLN A 121 12.68 -0.49 -13.80
N THR A 122 13.43 -0.88 -14.82
CA THR A 122 14.73 -1.54 -14.65
C THR A 122 15.67 -0.68 -13.79
N GLY A 123 16.27 -1.28 -12.77
CA GLY A 123 17.14 -0.61 -11.79
C GLY A 123 16.42 0.37 -10.88
N GLY A 124 15.07 0.36 -10.84
CA GLY A 124 14.28 1.22 -9.99
C GLY A 124 14.03 0.63 -8.60
N HIS A 125 13.32 1.39 -7.75
CA HIS A 125 13.11 1.09 -6.34
C HIS A 125 12.40 -0.26 -6.07
N GLY A 126 11.61 -0.76 -7.01
CA GLY A 126 10.96 -2.08 -6.93
C GLY A 126 11.69 -3.16 -7.72
N ASP A 127 12.89 -2.92 -8.22
CA ASP A 127 13.69 -3.93 -8.92
C ASP A 127 14.48 -4.78 -7.93
N PHE A 128 13.90 -5.89 -7.53
CA PHE A 128 14.49 -6.85 -6.58
C PHE A 128 15.28 -7.97 -7.27
N ARG A 129 15.59 -7.82 -8.55
CA ARG A 129 16.37 -8.82 -9.28
C ARG A 129 17.79 -8.91 -8.74
N ALA A 130 18.36 -10.11 -8.75
CA ALA A 130 19.76 -10.28 -8.45
C ALA A 130 20.62 -9.73 -9.61
N VAL A 131 21.87 -9.33 -9.31
CA VAL A 131 22.79 -8.74 -10.29
C VAL A 131 22.99 -9.63 -11.54
N TYR A 132 22.87 -10.94 -11.39
CA TYR A 132 23.02 -11.89 -12.50
C TYR A 132 21.75 -12.11 -13.33
N ASN A 133 20.61 -11.50 -12.95
CA ASN A 133 19.40 -11.56 -13.75
C ASN A 133 19.43 -10.48 -14.84
N GLU A 134 19.39 -10.91 -16.09
CA GLU A 134 19.39 -10.00 -17.23
C GLU A 134 18.05 -9.25 -17.36
N PRO A 135 18.06 -8.03 -17.94
CA PRO A 135 16.83 -7.31 -18.32
C PRO A 135 15.97 -8.15 -19.27
N ARG A 136 14.66 -8.11 -19.07
CA ARG A 136 13.70 -8.94 -19.81
C ARG A 136 13.83 -8.89 -21.35
N PRO A 137 14.14 -7.76 -22.01
CA PRO A 137 14.31 -7.73 -23.46
C PRO A 137 15.46 -8.64 -23.94
N PHE A 138 16.39 -8.99 -23.07
CA PHE A 138 17.55 -9.84 -23.37
C PHE A 138 17.44 -11.24 -22.74
N ASP A 139 16.48 -11.42 -21.84
CA ASP A 139 16.20 -12.68 -21.15
C ASP A 139 15.08 -13.44 -21.87
N CYS A 140 15.38 -14.63 -22.34
CA CYS A 140 14.40 -15.53 -22.93
C CYS A 140 13.54 -16.26 -21.85
N CYS A 141 13.82 -16.08 -20.55
CA CYS A 141 13.55 -17.09 -19.54
C CYS A 141 12.44 -16.76 -18.54
N GLY A 142 11.70 -15.67 -18.71
CA GLY A 142 10.48 -15.45 -17.95
C GLY A 142 10.62 -14.53 -16.74
N LEU A 143 9.71 -14.68 -15.80
CA LEU A 143 9.61 -13.82 -14.61
C LEU A 143 10.60 -14.27 -13.55
N THR A 144 11.14 -13.32 -12.78
CA THR A 144 11.86 -13.62 -11.56
C THR A 144 10.91 -14.08 -10.46
N HIS A 145 11.44 -14.69 -9.40
CA HIS A 145 10.63 -15.17 -8.27
C HIS A 145 9.74 -14.06 -7.68
N THR A 146 10.25 -12.85 -7.49
CA THR A 146 9.48 -11.71 -6.96
C THR A 146 8.36 -11.26 -7.90
N GLU A 147 8.55 -11.39 -9.20
CA GLU A 147 7.53 -11.09 -10.20
C GLU A 147 6.49 -12.22 -10.28
N GLU A 148 6.91 -13.49 -10.25
CA GLU A 148 6.01 -14.65 -10.22
C GLU A 148 5.10 -14.61 -8.99
N MET A 149 5.64 -14.24 -7.84
CA MET A 149 4.86 -14.06 -6.62
C MET A 149 3.92 -12.86 -6.67
N GLY A 150 4.11 -11.93 -7.61
CA GLY A 150 3.33 -10.70 -7.69
C GLY A 150 3.77 -9.62 -6.70
N ALA A 151 4.99 -9.67 -6.18
CA ALA A 151 5.52 -8.64 -5.30
C ALA A 151 5.83 -7.36 -6.08
N ALA A 152 6.50 -7.48 -7.22
CA ALA A 152 6.81 -6.38 -8.12
C ALA A 152 6.68 -6.81 -9.58
N ILE A 153 6.58 -5.87 -10.49
CA ILE A 153 6.66 -6.05 -11.94
C ILE A 153 7.62 -5.01 -12.49
N ILE A 154 8.61 -5.48 -13.26
CA ILE A 154 9.52 -4.57 -13.97
C ILE A 154 8.93 -4.28 -15.35
N ALA A 155 8.72 -2.99 -15.61
CA ALA A 155 8.06 -2.50 -16.81
C ALA A 155 8.76 -1.24 -17.33
N ASP A 156 9.37 -1.33 -18.49
CA ASP A 156 10.00 -0.21 -19.19
C ASP A 156 9.21 0.09 -20.46
N GLY A 157 8.91 1.36 -20.68
CA GLY A 157 8.12 1.84 -21.80
C GLY A 157 6.62 1.83 -21.58
N ILE A 158 5.92 2.64 -22.37
CA ILE A 158 4.49 2.89 -22.27
C ILE A 158 3.67 1.59 -22.31
N ASP A 159 4.00 0.69 -23.22
CA ASP A 159 3.25 -0.56 -23.43
C ASP A 159 3.37 -1.48 -22.21
N ALA A 160 4.59 -1.67 -21.70
CA ALA A 160 4.84 -2.54 -20.53
C ALA A 160 4.16 -2.00 -19.27
N VAL A 161 4.26 -0.69 -19.00
CA VAL A 161 3.60 -0.03 -17.87
C VAL A 161 2.07 -0.14 -18.01
N THR A 162 1.52 0.04 -19.21
CA THR A 162 0.08 -0.12 -19.47
C THR A 162 -0.39 -1.54 -19.17
N VAL A 163 0.36 -2.55 -19.64
CA VAL A 163 0.04 -3.97 -19.38
C VAL A 163 0.08 -4.26 -17.88
N ALA A 164 1.12 -3.80 -17.18
CA ALA A 164 1.26 -4.00 -15.73
C ALA A 164 0.10 -3.37 -14.96
N ALA A 165 -0.25 -2.10 -15.25
CA ALA A 165 -1.36 -1.39 -14.64
C ALA A 165 -2.71 -2.12 -14.87
N ARG A 166 -3.00 -2.46 -16.12
CA ARG A 166 -4.23 -3.19 -16.49
C ARG A 166 -4.30 -4.58 -15.86
N ASN A 167 -3.17 -5.26 -15.69
CA ASN A 167 -3.15 -6.56 -15.02
C ASN A 167 -3.49 -6.43 -13.53
N ASN A 168 -2.94 -5.45 -12.82
CA ASN A 168 -3.32 -5.17 -11.43
C ASN A 168 -4.82 -4.84 -11.32
N LEU A 169 -5.34 -4.00 -12.20
CA LEU A 169 -6.78 -3.67 -12.26
C LEU A 169 -7.64 -4.90 -12.52
N ARG A 170 -7.26 -5.76 -13.46
CA ARG A 170 -7.92 -7.04 -13.75
C ARG A 170 -8.02 -7.95 -12.53
N LEU A 171 -7.00 -7.93 -11.67
CA LEU A 171 -6.93 -8.70 -10.43
C LEU A 171 -7.75 -8.07 -9.28
N GLY A 172 -8.26 -6.84 -9.46
CA GLY A 172 -9.10 -6.15 -8.48
C GLY A 172 -8.36 -5.07 -7.67
N ALA A 173 -7.31 -4.47 -8.22
CA ALA A 173 -6.64 -3.34 -7.59
C ALA A 173 -7.60 -2.16 -7.38
N SER A 174 -7.55 -1.56 -6.20
CA SER A 174 -8.31 -0.37 -5.83
C SER A 174 -7.60 0.93 -6.25
N GLN A 175 -6.30 0.88 -6.43
CA GLN A 175 -5.41 1.92 -6.93
C GLN A 175 -4.18 1.26 -7.57
N ILE A 176 -3.39 2.01 -8.33
CA ILE A 176 -2.12 1.54 -8.92
C ILE A 176 -0.95 2.14 -8.16
N LYS A 177 0.10 1.36 -7.90
CA LYS A 177 1.34 1.82 -7.27
C LYS A 177 2.51 1.78 -8.25
N LEU A 178 3.13 2.95 -8.49
CA LEU A 178 4.39 3.08 -9.22
C LEU A 178 5.53 3.52 -8.29
N MET A 179 6.75 3.15 -8.67
CA MET A 179 7.98 3.62 -8.06
C MET A 179 8.59 4.70 -8.97
N THR A 180 8.37 6.00 -8.67
CA THR A 180 8.79 7.11 -9.53
C THR A 180 10.02 7.85 -9.03
N GLY A 181 10.57 7.42 -7.91
CA GLY A 181 11.81 7.94 -7.34
C GLY A 181 12.59 6.86 -6.64
N GLY A 182 13.85 7.14 -6.33
CA GLY A 182 14.70 6.28 -5.54
C GLY A 182 14.23 6.16 -4.09
N GLY A 183 14.82 5.22 -3.35
CA GLY A 183 14.44 4.94 -1.97
C GLY A 183 15.58 4.43 -1.11
N VAL A 184 15.25 4.14 0.16
CA VAL A 184 16.23 3.72 1.17
C VAL A 184 16.32 2.20 1.35
N ALA A 185 15.36 1.44 0.83
CA ALA A 185 15.26 -0.01 1.03
C ALA A 185 15.46 -0.79 -0.28
N SER A 186 16.33 -0.32 -1.16
CA SER A 186 16.62 -0.91 -2.47
C SER A 186 18.11 -1.07 -2.70
N LEU A 187 18.47 -1.84 -3.73
CA LEU A 187 19.86 -2.24 -3.99
C LEU A 187 20.54 -1.38 -5.05
N TYR A 188 19.79 -0.80 -6.00
CA TYR A 188 20.35 -0.25 -7.23
C TYR A 188 20.15 1.25 -7.39
N ASP A 189 19.07 1.80 -6.83
CA ASP A 189 18.69 3.19 -6.98
C ASP A 189 19.23 4.06 -5.84
N ARG A 190 19.57 5.30 -6.18
CA ARG A 190 19.93 6.33 -5.20
C ARG A 190 18.69 7.11 -4.82
N LEU A 191 18.71 7.71 -3.64
CA LEU A 191 17.59 8.47 -3.10
C LEU A 191 17.15 9.62 -4.02
N GLU A 192 18.11 10.25 -4.74
CA GLU A 192 17.86 11.36 -5.65
C GLU A 192 17.39 10.95 -7.04
N ASP A 193 17.36 9.67 -7.35
CA ASP A 193 17.00 9.20 -8.68
C ASP A 193 15.54 9.53 -8.99
N THR A 194 15.32 9.98 -10.22
CA THR A 194 13.98 10.17 -10.79
C THR A 194 13.72 9.04 -11.76
N GLN A 195 12.68 8.26 -11.50
CA GLN A 195 12.37 7.04 -12.21
C GLN A 195 11.14 7.22 -13.11
N PHE A 196 11.06 6.46 -14.15
CA PHE A 196 10.13 6.57 -15.26
C PHE A 196 10.17 7.93 -15.98
N PHE A 197 9.91 7.92 -17.27
CA PHE A 197 9.58 9.12 -18.01
C PHE A 197 8.14 9.55 -17.72
N GLU A 198 7.82 10.80 -17.99
CA GLU A 198 6.48 11.34 -17.73
C GLU A 198 5.40 10.58 -18.49
N GLU A 199 5.68 10.19 -19.73
CA GLU A 199 4.78 9.46 -20.61
C GLU A 199 4.47 8.04 -20.09
N GLU A 200 5.44 7.40 -19.44
CA GLU A 200 5.27 6.09 -18.81
C GLU A 200 4.34 6.19 -17.59
N ILE A 201 4.57 7.20 -16.73
CA ILE A 201 3.69 7.47 -15.59
C ILE A 201 2.28 7.80 -16.07
N HIS A 202 2.16 8.65 -17.10
CA HIS A 202 0.88 9.02 -17.70
C HIS A 202 0.13 7.82 -18.26
N ALA A 203 0.82 6.83 -18.82
CA ALA A 203 0.20 5.60 -19.32
C ALA A 203 -0.49 4.80 -18.19
N ALA A 204 0.13 4.71 -17.01
CA ALA A 204 -0.50 4.10 -15.85
C ALA A 204 -1.67 4.94 -15.32
N VAL A 205 -1.52 6.27 -15.29
CA VAL A 205 -2.61 7.19 -14.90
C VAL A 205 -3.82 7.01 -15.79
N LYS A 206 -3.62 6.99 -17.10
CA LYS A 206 -4.70 6.78 -18.06
C LYS A 206 -5.43 5.45 -17.86
N ALA A 207 -4.67 4.37 -17.65
CA ALA A 207 -5.26 3.06 -17.37
C ALA A 207 -6.09 3.05 -16.07
N ALA A 208 -5.62 3.76 -15.04
CA ALA A 208 -6.32 3.88 -13.77
C ALA A 208 -7.60 4.73 -13.89
N GLU A 209 -7.54 5.88 -14.59
CA GLU A 209 -8.68 6.75 -14.84
C GLU A 209 -9.79 6.03 -15.64
N ASP A 210 -9.43 5.29 -16.70
CA ASP A 210 -10.37 4.50 -17.49
C ASP A 210 -11.08 3.42 -16.65
N ALA A 211 -10.44 2.98 -15.54
CA ALA A 211 -11.01 2.04 -14.58
C ALA A 211 -11.69 2.72 -13.37
N GLY A 212 -11.78 4.05 -13.36
CA GLY A 212 -12.41 4.82 -12.28
C GLY A 212 -11.60 4.89 -10.99
N THR A 213 -10.27 4.77 -11.07
CA THR A 213 -9.36 4.84 -9.93
C THR A 213 -8.16 5.76 -10.19
N TYR A 214 -7.11 5.66 -9.39
CA TYR A 214 -5.99 6.59 -9.42
C TYR A 214 -4.63 5.88 -9.27
N VAL A 215 -3.56 6.62 -9.55
CA VAL A 215 -2.18 6.21 -9.31
C VAL A 215 -1.64 6.88 -8.06
N MET A 216 -0.94 6.09 -7.22
CA MET A 216 -0.11 6.53 -6.11
C MET A 216 1.36 6.19 -6.38
N VAL A 217 2.29 7.03 -5.94
CA VAL A 217 3.70 6.86 -6.25
C VAL A 217 4.60 6.91 -5.03
N HIS A 218 5.60 6.01 -4.99
CA HIS A 218 6.75 6.15 -4.10
C HIS A 218 7.71 7.19 -4.67
N VAL A 219 8.06 8.20 -3.89
CA VAL A 219 8.96 9.28 -4.31
C VAL A 219 9.39 10.13 -3.11
N TYR A 220 10.63 10.64 -3.11
CA TYR A 220 11.13 11.53 -2.06
C TYR A 220 11.44 12.94 -2.54
N VAL A 221 12.04 13.09 -3.71
CA VAL A 221 12.68 14.35 -4.16
C VAL A 221 11.76 15.22 -5.01
N PRO A 222 11.89 16.56 -4.95
CA PRO A 222 11.01 17.49 -5.64
C PRO A 222 10.87 17.23 -7.13
N ARG A 223 12.00 17.01 -7.83
CA ARG A 223 11.98 16.76 -9.29
C ARG A 223 11.10 15.59 -9.69
N ALA A 224 11.20 14.50 -8.95
CA ALA A 224 10.41 13.28 -9.22
C ALA A 224 8.94 13.48 -8.86
N ILE A 225 8.65 14.18 -7.75
CA ILE A 225 7.30 14.53 -7.33
C ILE A 225 6.60 15.39 -8.38
N GLN A 226 7.27 16.46 -8.84
CA GLN A 226 6.71 17.37 -9.86
C GLN A 226 6.41 16.63 -11.16
N ARG A 227 7.31 15.75 -11.64
CA ARG A 227 7.05 14.91 -12.81
C ARG A 227 5.82 14.03 -12.62
N ALA A 228 5.69 13.36 -11.48
CA ALA A 228 4.54 12.52 -11.19
C ALA A 228 3.23 13.30 -11.16
N ILE A 229 3.23 14.51 -10.59
CA ILE A 229 2.07 15.41 -10.57
C ILE A 229 1.69 15.86 -12.00
N HIS A 230 2.66 16.24 -12.84
CA HIS A 230 2.40 16.63 -14.24
C HIS A 230 1.84 15.46 -15.04
N ALA A 231 2.28 14.24 -14.77
CA ALA A 231 1.73 13.02 -15.37
C ALA A 231 0.30 12.67 -14.89
N GLY A 232 -0.26 13.35 -13.88
CA GLY A 232 -1.63 13.17 -13.40
C GLY A 232 -1.82 12.30 -12.16
N VAL A 233 -0.74 11.96 -11.45
CA VAL A 233 -0.79 11.19 -10.20
C VAL A 233 -1.62 11.92 -9.14
N LYS A 234 -2.34 11.17 -8.29
CA LYS A 234 -3.24 11.73 -7.25
C LYS A 234 -2.75 11.52 -5.82
N SER A 235 -1.74 10.68 -5.59
CA SER A 235 -1.21 10.43 -4.25
C SER A 235 0.31 10.29 -4.28
N ILE A 236 0.97 11.11 -3.49
CA ILE A 236 2.41 11.07 -3.24
C ILE A 236 2.63 10.32 -1.93
N GLU A 237 3.42 9.27 -1.98
CA GLU A 237 3.81 8.50 -0.81
C GLU A 237 5.23 8.89 -0.39
N HIS A 238 5.43 9.05 0.91
CA HIS A 238 6.66 9.50 1.55
C HIS A 238 6.90 11.01 1.41
N GLY A 239 7.48 11.49 0.32
CA GLY A 239 7.68 12.92 0.05
C GLY A 239 8.58 13.66 1.06
N HIS A 240 9.45 12.94 1.83
CA HIS A 240 10.18 13.51 2.98
C HIS A 240 11.23 14.57 2.62
N LEU A 241 11.65 14.65 1.36
CA LEU A 241 12.63 15.63 0.88
C LEU A 241 11.98 16.75 0.05
N ILE A 242 10.70 16.98 0.24
CA ILE A 242 9.91 17.96 -0.49
C ILE A 242 10.38 19.40 -0.18
N ASP A 243 10.45 20.25 -1.19
CA ASP A 243 10.70 21.66 -1.06
C ASP A 243 9.40 22.48 -1.05
N GLU A 244 9.49 23.76 -0.68
CA GLU A 244 8.33 24.64 -0.60
C GLU A 244 7.60 24.81 -1.95
N PRO A 245 8.26 25.02 -3.11
CA PRO A 245 7.56 25.10 -4.39
C PRO A 245 6.78 23.85 -4.74
N THR A 246 7.32 22.67 -4.44
CA THR A 246 6.65 21.39 -4.68
C THR A 246 5.48 21.19 -3.72
N MET A 247 5.59 21.65 -2.47
CA MET A 247 4.48 21.62 -1.52
C MET A 247 3.32 22.53 -1.98
N GLN A 248 3.63 23.69 -2.53
CA GLN A 248 2.62 24.59 -3.12
C GLN A 248 1.93 23.93 -4.31
N LEU A 249 2.68 23.27 -5.19
CA LEU A 249 2.12 22.54 -6.33
C LEU A 249 1.18 21.40 -5.89
N ILE A 250 1.55 20.64 -4.83
CA ILE A 250 0.70 19.61 -4.23
C ILE A 250 -0.63 20.22 -3.76
N ALA A 251 -0.57 21.35 -3.07
CA ALA A 251 -1.78 22.04 -2.59
C ALA A 251 -2.64 22.57 -3.73
N GLU A 252 -2.05 23.23 -4.73
CA GLU A 252 -2.77 23.76 -5.91
C GLU A 252 -3.47 22.66 -6.73
N LYS A 253 -2.84 21.51 -6.85
CA LYS A 253 -3.36 20.36 -7.61
C LYS A 253 -4.22 19.40 -6.78
N GLU A 254 -4.43 19.72 -5.49
CA GLU A 254 -5.21 18.88 -4.55
C GLU A 254 -4.71 17.43 -4.51
N ILE A 255 -3.37 17.25 -4.49
CA ILE A 255 -2.73 15.93 -4.44
C ILE A 255 -2.64 15.47 -2.99
N TRP A 256 -2.96 14.21 -2.76
CA TRP A 256 -2.78 13.59 -1.44
C TRP A 256 -1.31 13.35 -1.13
N LEU A 257 -0.88 13.69 0.09
CA LEU A 257 0.44 13.38 0.61
C LEU A 257 0.31 12.42 1.78
N SER A 258 0.88 11.23 1.63
CA SER A 258 0.87 10.16 2.65
C SER A 258 2.29 9.97 3.19
N MET A 259 2.57 10.56 4.35
CA MET A 259 3.89 10.51 4.99
C MET A 259 3.89 9.50 6.14
N GLN A 260 5.04 8.85 6.37
CA GLN A 260 5.27 8.03 7.55
C GLN A 260 6.15 8.79 8.55
N PRO A 261 5.86 8.71 9.86
CA PRO A 261 6.79 9.17 10.88
C PRO A 261 7.93 8.14 11.00
N PHE A 262 9.17 8.56 10.75
CA PHE A 262 10.34 7.74 11.04
C PHE A 262 10.85 8.04 12.45
N THR A 263 11.22 6.98 13.19
CA THR A 263 11.91 7.10 14.47
C THR A 263 13.40 6.82 14.28
N LEU A 264 14.24 7.39 15.16
CA LEU A 264 15.70 7.23 15.09
C LEU A 264 16.18 5.77 15.21
N GLY A 265 15.33 4.86 15.68
CA GLY A 265 15.66 3.43 15.83
C GLY A 265 15.33 2.56 14.64
N ASP A 266 14.59 3.08 13.64
CA ASP A 266 14.03 2.25 12.55
C ASP A 266 14.95 2.15 11.34
N ASN A 267 16.12 2.83 11.39
CA ASN A 267 16.99 3.02 10.22
C ASN A 267 18.09 1.96 10.17
N GLN A 268 17.77 0.77 9.68
CA GLN A 268 18.78 -0.18 9.22
C GLN A 268 18.83 -0.13 7.69
N PHE A 269 19.56 0.83 7.15
CA PHE A 269 19.68 1.01 5.72
C PHE A 269 20.83 0.18 5.15
N PRO A 270 20.74 -0.27 3.89
CA PRO A 270 21.74 -1.14 3.27
C PRO A 270 23.11 -0.47 3.10
N THR A 271 23.16 0.84 2.88
CA THR A 271 24.41 1.60 2.67
C THR A 271 24.45 2.90 3.47
N LYS A 272 25.67 3.44 3.66
CA LYS A 272 25.85 4.74 4.33
C LYS A 272 25.27 5.90 3.51
N GLU A 273 25.29 5.79 2.20
CA GLU A 273 24.75 6.81 1.28
C GLU A 273 23.21 6.88 1.36
N GLN A 274 22.57 5.83 1.84
CA GLN A 274 21.12 5.75 1.99
C GLN A 274 20.64 6.12 3.41
N GLN A 275 21.55 6.33 4.34
CA GLN A 275 21.28 6.83 5.68
C GLN A 275 21.20 8.35 5.71
#